data_b73b4d8f23b623d65c9551b2bf14e86f
#
_entry.id   b73b4d8f23b623d65c9551b2bf14e86f
#
_cell.length_a   1.000
_cell.length_b   1.000
_cell.length_c   1.000
_cell.angle_alpha   90.00
_cell.angle_beta   90.00
_cell.angle_gamma   90.00
#
_symmetry.space_group_name_H-M   'P 1'
#
loop_
_entity.id
_entity.type
_entity.pdbx_description
1 polymer ?
#
loop_
_entity_poly.entity_id
_entity_poly.type
_entity_poly.pdbx_seq_one_letter_code
_entity_poly.pdbx_strand_id
1 'polypeptide(L)'
;MAPTLKNILGRCEALFEDLHFNAVKEWKAAVPGRKAIGYMPVYVPREIVHAAGMLPVGIFGGGDQMEVIQGDAYYQSYICRIPRSTLELGLTGRLDCMDGMLFPSICDVIRNLSGMWQILFKDKYVRYIDVPQNYLDSVGGEFYIHEMQVLREDLGKLAGKPVTDDALRASIAVYNDNRRAVQDLYTYRAQKPWQAPTSEVYLVIRAGMILPPEDHTKLIRDYLAAVELEKRAKRDNARVVLTGSFCEQPPLGLIKSIEMSGCYVVDDDFGLVMRWLLDEVPATGNPLQELSKAFLHRSNQQASKYDEKKEDKGKLLVHSVKFYGAEGVIFAAPSFCDPALLERPMLQDVLTKQNIPHTAFKYAENTGQMAPIREQAGTFADSIKLWSAA
;
A
#
# COMPACT_ATOMS: atom_id res chain seq x y z
N MET A 1 10.68 1.17 -29.60
CA MET A 1 9.59 0.16 -29.54
C MET A 1 8.97 0.23 -28.15
N ALA A 2 7.64 0.11 -28.04
CA ALA A 2 6.99 -0.06 -26.75
C ALA A 2 7.47 -1.37 -26.09
N PRO A 3 7.64 -1.40 -24.76
CA PRO A 3 8.07 -2.61 -24.06
C PRO A 3 6.98 -3.69 -24.16
N THR A 4 7.39 -4.95 -24.30
CA THR A 4 6.45 -6.08 -24.28
C THR A 4 5.94 -6.34 -22.87
N LEU A 5 4.76 -6.96 -22.72
CA LEU A 5 4.20 -7.33 -21.40
C LEU A 5 5.20 -8.15 -20.58
N LYS A 6 5.89 -9.11 -21.22
CA LYS A 6 6.92 -9.92 -20.57
C LYS A 6 8.06 -9.07 -19.99
N ASN A 7 8.51 -8.05 -20.72
CA ASN A 7 9.60 -7.17 -20.25
C ASN A 7 9.13 -6.29 -19.08
N ILE A 8 7.88 -5.80 -19.13
CA ILE A 8 7.29 -5.01 -18.06
C ILE A 8 7.18 -5.82 -16.78
N LEU A 9 6.58 -7.00 -16.86
CA LEU A 9 6.41 -7.88 -15.70
C LEU A 9 7.74 -8.37 -15.15
N GLY A 10 8.68 -8.75 -15.99
CA GLY A 10 10.03 -9.15 -15.54
C GLY A 10 10.76 -8.03 -14.80
N ARG A 11 10.59 -6.75 -15.23
CA ARG A 11 11.10 -5.60 -14.49
C ARG A 11 10.42 -5.44 -13.13
N CYS A 12 9.09 -5.60 -13.07
CA CYS A 12 8.33 -5.51 -11.82
C CYS A 12 8.72 -6.63 -10.84
N GLU A 13 8.89 -7.86 -11.33
CA GLU A 13 9.37 -9.00 -10.52
C GLU A 13 10.77 -8.74 -9.97
N ALA A 14 11.69 -8.26 -10.80
CA ALA A 14 13.04 -7.93 -10.35
C ALA A 14 13.04 -6.84 -9.27
N LEU A 15 12.18 -5.81 -9.36
CA LEU A 15 12.02 -4.79 -8.33
C LEU A 15 11.38 -5.34 -7.05
N PHE A 16 10.44 -6.26 -7.18
CA PHE A 16 9.76 -6.91 -6.05
C PHE A 16 10.70 -7.82 -5.26
N GLU A 17 11.62 -8.51 -5.94
CA GLU A 17 12.59 -9.44 -5.36
C GLU A 17 13.86 -8.75 -4.84
N ASP A 18 14.08 -7.47 -5.20
CA ASP A 18 15.29 -6.72 -4.83
C ASP A 18 15.28 -6.24 -3.38
N LEU A 19 15.60 -7.12 -2.44
CA LEU A 19 15.78 -6.78 -1.03
C LEU A 19 17.10 -6.01 -0.72
N HIS A 20 17.93 -5.77 -1.72
CA HIS A 20 19.14 -4.94 -1.61
C HIS A 20 18.95 -3.50 -2.09
N PHE A 21 17.76 -3.18 -2.59
CA PHE A 21 17.41 -1.85 -3.11
C PHE A 21 18.39 -1.34 -4.17
N ASN A 22 18.85 -2.22 -5.07
CA ASN A 22 19.81 -1.88 -6.10
C ASN A 22 19.28 -0.79 -7.03
N ALA A 23 17.98 -0.84 -7.37
CA ALA A 23 17.34 0.22 -8.16
C ALA A 23 17.43 1.61 -7.48
N VAL A 24 17.34 1.68 -6.15
CA VAL A 24 17.51 2.92 -5.38
C VAL A 24 18.98 3.37 -5.41
N LYS A 25 19.93 2.43 -5.25
CA LYS A 25 21.37 2.72 -5.35
C LYS A 25 21.73 3.27 -6.73
N GLU A 26 21.21 2.66 -7.78
CA GLU A 26 21.41 3.12 -9.17
C GLU A 26 20.80 4.52 -9.38
N TRP A 27 19.59 4.77 -8.89
CA TRP A 27 18.96 6.09 -8.97
C TRP A 27 19.78 7.15 -8.24
N LYS A 28 20.32 6.83 -7.05
CA LYS A 28 21.22 7.76 -6.33
C LYS A 28 22.54 7.99 -7.07
N ALA A 29 23.13 6.94 -7.62
CA ALA A 29 24.41 7.02 -8.34
C ALA A 29 24.31 7.81 -9.64
N ALA A 30 23.14 7.82 -10.28
CA ALA A 30 22.93 8.54 -11.55
C ALA A 30 23.11 10.06 -11.43
N VAL A 31 22.87 10.64 -10.23
CA VAL A 31 23.10 12.06 -9.96
C VAL A 31 23.68 12.23 -8.56
N PRO A 32 24.91 12.76 -8.43
CA PRO A 32 25.53 13.00 -7.12
C PRO A 32 24.67 13.86 -6.19
N GLY A 33 24.61 13.50 -4.93
CA GLY A 33 23.85 14.23 -3.91
C GLY A 33 22.37 13.87 -3.81
N ARG A 34 21.84 13.00 -4.66
CA ARG A 34 20.48 12.46 -4.50
C ARG A 34 20.32 11.71 -3.18
N LYS A 35 19.16 11.87 -2.56
CA LYS A 35 18.78 11.24 -1.30
C LYS A 35 17.53 10.38 -1.47
N ALA A 36 17.43 9.30 -0.69
CA ALA A 36 16.27 8.43 -0.64
C ALA A 36 15.76 8.33 0.80
N ILE A 37 14.45 8.45 0.98
CA ILE A 37 13.77 8.35 2.27
C ILE A 37 12.89 7.13 2.25
N GLY A 38 13.24 6.13 3.06
CA GLY A 38 12.40 4.98 3.31
C GLY A 38 11.15 5.38 4.11
N TYR A 39 10.04 4.74 3.87
CA TYR A 39 8.84 4.93 4.68
C TYR A 39 8.10 3.61 4.89
N MET A 40 7.57 3.44 6.10
CA MET A 40 6.63 2.35 6.38
C MET A 40 5.30 2.64 5.67
N PRO A 41 4.54 1.60 5.31
CA PRO A 41 3.36 1.75 4.48
C PRO A 41 2.27 2.62 5.12
N VAL A 42 1.49 3.27 4.25
CA VAL A 42 0.28 4.06 4.47
C VAL A 42 0.51 5.40 5.19
N TYR A 43 -0.29 6.38 4.86
CA TYR A 43 -0.41 7.72 5.47
C TYR A 43 0.82 8.63 5.43
N VAL A 44 1.87 8.28 4.70
CA VAL A 44 3.02 9.17 4.51
C VAL A 44 2.76 10.13 3.34
N PRO A 45 2.85 11.44 3.55
CA PRO A 45 2.70 12.43 2.47
C PRO A 45 3.95 12.43 1.57
N ARG A 46 4.02 11.47 0.66
CA ARG A 46 5.15 11.27 -0.27
C ARG A 46 5.45 12.50 -1.12
N GLU A 47 4.44 13.32 -1.35
CA GLU A 47 4.55 14.59 -2.06
C GLU A 47 5.57 15.52 -1.42
N ILE A 48 5.69 15.53 -0.10
CA ILE A 48 6.66 16.39 0.62
C ILE A 48 8.08 15.86 0.42
N VAL A 49 8.27 14.53 0.47
CA VAL A 49 9.57 13.90 0.20
C VAL A 49 10.04 14.19 -1.23
N HIS A 50 9.13 14.01 -2.19
CA HIS A 50 9.40 14.27 -3.61
C HIS A 50 9.65 15.75 -3.88
N ALA A 51 8.90 16.66 -3.26
CA ALA A 51 9.11 18.11 -3.37
C ALA A 51 10.47 18.56 -2.82
N ALA A 52 11.04 17.83 -1.87
CA ALA A 52 12.40 18.03 -1.38
C ALA A 52 13.48 17.55 -2.37
N GLY A 53 13.09 16.95 -3.50
CA GLY A 53 14.00 16.35 -4.50
C GLY A 53 14.55 14.99 -4.07
N MET A 54 13.87 14.30 -3.18
CA MET A 54 14.25 12.98 -2.65
C MET A 54 13.32 11.89 -3.20
N LEU A 55 13.82 10.65 -3.27
CA LEU A 55 13.03 9.49 -3.64
C LEU A 55 12.35 8.91 -2.40
N PRO A 56 11.01 8.90 -2.32
CA PRO A 56 10.30 8.14 -1.30
C PRO A 56 10.30 6.65 -1.66
N VAL A 57 10.79 5.81 -0.75
CA VAL A 57 10.92 4.36 -0.95
C VAL A 57 10.07 3.62 0.08
N GLY A 58 9.07 2.86 -0.38
CA GLY A 58 8.21 2.06 0.49
C GLY A 58 8.92 0.83 1.03
N ILE A 59 8.95 0.68 2.35
CA ILE A 59 9.59 -0.44 3.05
C ILE A 59 8.49 -1.32 3.65
N PHE A 60 8.40 -2.57 3.17
CA PHE A 60 7.39 -3.56 3.59
C PHE A 60 8.01 -4.79 4.25
N GLY A 61 9.21 -4.64 4.83
CA GLY A 61 9.98 -5.78 5.33
C GLY A 61 10.56 -6.61 4.19
N GLY A 62 10.93 -7.84 4.50
CA GLY A 62 11.53 -8.78 3.56
C GLY A 62 10.57 -9.82 2.98
N GLY A 63 9.29 -9.77 3.35
CA GLY A 63 8.29 -10.74 2.89
C GLY A 63 8.69 -12.19 3.20
N ASP A 64 8.34 -13.10 2.32
CA ASP A 64 8.69 -14.52 2.37
C ASP A 64 10.10 -14.83 1.83
N GLN A 65 10.85 -13.80 1.39
CA GLN A 65 12.13 -13.93 0.70
C GLN A 65 13.34 -13.90 1.66
N MET A 66 13.13 -13.73 2.95
CA MET A 66 14.22 -13.72 3.95
C MET A 66 13.79 -14.31 5.28
N GLU A 67 14.77 -14.90 5.97
CA GLU A 67 14.62 -15.23 7.39
C GLU A 67 14.82 -13.98 8.25
N VAL A 68 14.12 -13.92 9.38
CA VAL A 68 14.30 -12.88 10.39
C VAL A 68 15.03 -13.53 11.58
N ILE A 69 16.26 -13.09 11.82
CA ILE A 69 17.13 -13.64 12.86
C ILE A 69 17.45 -12.57 13.90
N GLN A 70 18.09 -11.47 13.47
CA GLN A 70 18.45 -10.36 14.35
C GLN A 70 17.23 -9.54 14.77
N GLY A 71 16.30 -9.30 13.83
CA GLY A 71 15.07 -8.56 14.09
C GLY A 71 14.19 -9.25 15.15
N ASP A 72 14.16 -10.57 15.17
CA ASP A 72 13.39 -11.35 16.14
C ASP A 72 13.90 -11.19 17.60
N ALA A 73 15.16 -10.83 17.78
CA ALA A 73 15.71 -10.55 19.12
C ALA A 73 15.10 -9.29 19.79
N TYR A 74 14.47 -8.41 19.01
CA TYR A 74 13.86 -7.16 19.50
C TYR A 74 12.35 -7.26 19.73
N TYR A 75 11.72 -8.34 19.31
CA TYR A 75 10.27 -8.49 19.33
C TYR A 75 9.81 -9.82 19.90
N GLN A 76 8.64 -9.82 20.49
CA GLN A 76 7.96 -11.04 20.91
C GLN A 76 7.39 -11.79 19.70
N SER A 77 7.21 -13.10 19.83
CA SER A 77 6.75 -14.00 18.75
C SER A 77 5.34 -13.70 18.21
N TYR A 78 4.53 -12.97 18.97
CA TYR A 78 3.16 -12.58 18.60
C TYR A 78 3.08 -11.23 17.86
N ILE A 79 4.21 -10.65 17.50
CA ILE A 79 4.25 -9.43 16.67
C ILE A 79 4.24 -9.82 15.20
N CYS A 80 3.51 -9.06 14.37
CA CYS A 80 3.47 -9.27 12.93
C CYS A 80 4.87 -9.17 12.31
N ARG A 81 5.04 -9.77 11.13
CA ARG A 81 6.36 -9.96 10.52
C ARG A 81 6.98 -8.66 9.98
N ILE A 82 6.17 -7.73 9.48
CA ILE A 82 6.68 -6.53 8.80
C ILE A 82 7.68 -5.70 9.63
N PRO A 83 7.42 -5.33 10.91
CA PRO A 83 8.39 -4.58 11.70
C PRO A 83 9.65 -5.40 12.01
N ARG A 84 9.52 -6.70 12.24
CA ARG A 84 10.64 -7.59 12.53
C ARG A 84 11.56 -7.73 11.31
N SER A 85 11.00 -7.99 10.14
CA SER A 85 11.77 -8.09 8.90
C SER A 85 12.29 -6.74 8.39
N THR A 86 11.60 -5.63 8.67
CA THR A 86 12.13 -4.29 8.40
C THR A 86 13.37 -4.01 9.24
N LEU A 87 13.34 -4.36 10.54
CA LEU A 87 14.50 -4.22 11.40
C LEU A 87 15.67 -5.11 10.94
N GLU A 88 15.38 -6.34 10.53
CA GLU A 88 16.37 -7.25 9.92
C GLU A 88 17.04 -6.64 8.69
N LEU A 89 16.28 -6.03 7.79
CA LEU A 89 16.83 -5.31 6.62
C LEU A 89 17.78 -4.19 7.03
N GLY A 90 17.44 -3.45 8.10
CA GLY A 90 18.30 -2.40 8.64
C GLY A 90 19.58 -2.95 9.25
N LEU A 91 19.46 -3.93 10.17
CA LEU A 91 20.59 -4.52 10.88
C LEU A 91 21.57 -5.26 9.96
N THR A 92 21.07 -5.81 8.84
CA THR A 92 21.90 -6.48 7.81
C THR A 92 22.47 -5.52 6.77
N GLY A 93 22.33 -4.18 6.94
CA GLY A 93 22.89 -3.16 6.06
C GLY A 93 22.18 -3.01 4.71
N ARG A 94 21.06 -3.72 4.49
CA ARG A 94 20.32 -3.65 3.21
C ARG A 94 19.65 -2.30 2.99
N LEU A 95 19.34 -1.57 4.09
CA LEU A 95 18.76 -0.23 4.06
C LEU A 95 19.80 0.91 4.21
N ASP A 96 21.10 0.62 4.09
CA ASP A 96 22.15 1.64 4.19
C ASP A 96 22.05 2.72 3.12
N CYS A 97 21.45 2.40 1.97
CA CYS A 97 21.22 3.35 0.89
C CYS A 97 20.14 4.41 1.22
N MET A 98 19.33 4.20 2.27
CA MET A 98 18.36 5.19 2.73
C MET A 98 19.05 6.29 3.56
N ASP A 99 18.73 7.54 3.30
CA ASP A 99 19.25 8.69 4.06
C ASP A 99 18.36 8.99 5.29
N GLY A 100 17.17 8.39 5.35
CA GLY A 100 16.24 8.48 6.47
C GLY A 100 15.09 7.53 6.37
N MET A 101 14.29 7.45 7.46
CA MET A 101 13.11 6.60 7.57
C MET A 101 11.95 7.35 8.20
N LEU A 102 10.76 7.18 7.63
CA LEU A 102 9.49 7.73 8.11
C LEU A 102 8.60 6.59 8.61
N PHE A 103 8.05 6.77 9.80
CA PHE A 103 7.19 5.81 10.47
C PHE A 103 5.84 6.46 10.77
N PRO A 104 4.77 6.15 10.05
CA PRO A 104 3.45 6.72 10.32
C PRO A 104 2.75 6.03 11.50
N SER A 105 1.82 6.73 12.15
CA SER A 105 1.04 6.22 13.29
C SER A 105 -0.04 5.25 12.84
N ILE A 106 0.36 4.04 12.46
CA ILE A 106 -0.55 2.96 12.08
C ILE A 106 -0.96 2.13 13.31
N CYS A 107 0.04 1.75 14.12
CA CYS A 107 -0.12 0.94 15.33
C CYS A 107 1.04 1.15 16.29
N ASP A 108 0.92 0.64 17.51
CA ASP A 108 1.97 0.76 18.55
C ASP A 108 3.29 0.10 18.15
N VAL A 109 3.23 -0.98 17.38
CA VAL A 109 4.44 -1.68 16.94
C VAL A 109 5.27 -0.80 15.99
N ILE A 110 4.63 -0.08 15.07
CA ILE A 110 5.33 0.86 14.19
C ILE A 110 5.88 2.08 14.96
N ARG A 111 5.15 2.55 15.99
CA ARG A 111 5.65 3.57 16.91
C ARG A 111 6.93 3.09 17.61
N ASN A 112 6.90 1.90 18.16
CA ASN A 112 8.06 1.31 18.85
C ASN A 112 9.24 1.09 17.90
N LEU A 113 8.98 0.63 16.67
CA LEU A 113 10.00 0.48 15.62
C LEU A 113 10.69 1.82 15.34
N SER A 114 9.94 2.93 15.29
CA SER A 114 10.55 4.25 15.07
C SER A 114 11.53 4.63 16.16
N GLY A 115 11.20 4.35 17.43
CA GLY A 115 12.11 4.57 18.57
C GLY A 115 13.34 3.66 18.53
N MET A 116 13.17 2.38 18.20
CA MET A 116 14.29 1.46 18.01
C MET A 116 15.21 1.94 16.87
N TRP A 117 14.62 2.43 15.78
CA TRP A 117 15.39 2.93 14.63
C TRP A 117 16.24 4.14 15.00
N GLN A 118 15.72 5.09 15.79
CA GLN A 118 16.47 6.24 16.31
C GLN A 118 17.65 5.84 17.17
N ILE A 119 17.52 4.79 17.96
CA ILE A 119 18.58 4.29 18.84
C ILE A 119 19.66 3.56 18.05
N LEU A 120 19.27 2.74 17.08
CA LEU A 120 20.17 1.85 16.33
C LEU A 120 20.87 2.54 15.16
N PHE A 121 20.20 3.49 14.49
CA PHE A 121 20.69 4.13 13.27
C PHE A 121 20.84 5.64 13.44
N LYS A 122 21.75 6.04 14.35
CA LYS A 122 21.95 7.44 14.80
C LYS A 122 22.34 8.41 13.69
N ASP A 123 22.94 7.91 12.61
CA ASP A 123 23.41 8.73 11.49
C ASP A 123 22.32 8.99 10.44
N LYS A 124 21.14 8.41 10.61
CA LYS A 124 20.01 8.51 9.69
C LYS A 124 18.97 9.49 10.22
N TYR A 125 18.32 10.20 9.30
CA TYR A 125 17.11 10.95 9.64
C TYR A 125 15.98 9.97 10.00
N VAL A 126 15.35 10.14 11.13
CA VAL A 126 14.23 9.27 11.56
C VAL A 126 13.11 10.14 12.11
N ARG A 127 11.92 9.95 11.58
CA ARG A 127 10.74 10.65 12.08
C ARG A 127 9.54 9.71 12.21
N TYR A 128 8.89 9.79 13.35
CA TYR A 128 7.53 9.29 13.53
C TYR A 128 6.56 10.37 13.06
N ILE A 129 5.64 10.03 12.18
CA ILE A 129 4.60 10.92 11.66
C ILE A 129 3.29 10.55 12.34
N ASP A 130 2.78 11.43 13.18
CA ASP A 130 1.48 11.22 13.78
C ASP A 130 0.38 11.72 12.84
N VAL A 131 -0.66 10.89 12.66
CA VAL A 131 -1.82 11.26 11.84
C VAL A 131 -3.02 11.51 12.74
N PRO A 132 -3.89 12.48 12.41
CA PRO A 132 -5.02 12.81 13.25
C PRO A 132 -6.03 11.67 13.32
N GLN A 133 -6.60 11.45 14.50
CA GLN A 133 -7.74 10.56 14.72
C GLN A 133 -9.06 11.34 14.81
N ASN A 134 -8.99 12.62 15.10
CA ASN A 134 -10.12 13.53 15.02
C ASN A 134 -10.12 14.23 13.66
N TYR A 135 -11.21 14.11 12.91
CA TYR A 135 -11.31 14.59 11.54
C TYR A 135 -12.03 15.95 11.39
N LEU A 136 -12.17 16.71 12.46
CA LEU A 136 -12.58 18.10 12.36
C LEU A 136 -11.41 18.94 11.82
N ASP A 137 -11.67 19.80 10.84
CA ASP A 137 -10.64 20.67 10.24
C ASP A 137 -9.93 21.54 11.29
N SER A 138 -10.69 22.06 12.27
CA SER A 138 -10.18 22.90 13.35
C SER A 138 -9.37 22.15 14.42
N VAL A 139 -9.34 20.83 14.42
CA VAL A 139 -8.61 20.01 15.39
C VAL A 139 -7.58 19.15 14.68
N GLY A 140 -8.02 18.11 14.02
CA GLY A 140 -7.12 17.19 13.31
C GLY A 140 -6.53 17.80 12.05
N GLY A 141 -7.25 18.73 11.40
CA GLY A 141 -6.74 19.43 10.23
C GLY A 141 -5.54 20.33 10.56
N GLU A 142 -5.68 21.18 11.58
CA GLU A 142 -4.58 22.05 12.05
C GLU A 142 -3.41 21.23 12.58
N PHE A 143 -3.69 20.17 13.34
CA PHE A 143 -2.65 19.25 13.82
C PHE A 143 -1.86 18.64 12.67
N TYR A 144 -2.53 18.12 11.63
CA TYR A 144 -1.87 17.45 10.53
C TYR A 144 -1.09 18.43 9.63
N ILE A 145 -1.60 19.66 9.46
CA ILE A 145 -0.85 20.74 8.79
C ILE A 145 0.46 21.01 9.54
N HIS A 146 0.42 21.09 10.88
CA HIS A 146 1.62 21.29 11.68
C HIS A 146 2.62 20.12 11.52
N GLU A 147 2.16 18.88 11.60
CA GLU A 147 3.00 17.69 11.39
C GLU A 147 3.68 17.69 10.02
N MET A 148 2.92 18.00 8.97
CA MET A 148 3.45 18.12 7.61
C MET A 148 4.42 19.29 7.44
N GLN A 149 4.18 20.42 8.12
CA GLN A 149 5.08 21.56 8.09
C GLN A 149 6.43 21.21 8.72
N VAL A 150 6.45 20.54 9.88
CA VAL A 150 7.70 20.09 10.53
C VAL A 150 8.44 19.09 9.64
N LEU A 151 7.73 18.12 9.03
CA LEU A 151 8.33 17.19 8.07
C LEU A 151 8.97 17.94 6.89
N ARG A 152 8.27 18.92 6.34
CA ARG A 152 8.73 19.75 5.23
C ARG A 152 10.03 20.51 5.58
N GLU A 153 10.09 21.09 6.77
CA GLU A 153 11.26 21.81 7.27
C GLU A 153 12.47 20.88 7.48
N ASP A 154 12.24 19.72 8.07
CA ASP A 154 13.30 18.74 8.31
C ASP A 154 13.87 18.20 7.00
N LEU A 155 13.01 17.86 6.04
CA LEU A 155 13.45 17.42 4.71
C LEU A 155 14.15 18.56 3.94
N GLY A 156 13.71 19.80 4.13
CA GLY A 156 14.41 20.97 3.58
C GLY A 156 15.84 21.11 4.14
N LYS A 157 16.02 20.93 5.45
CA LYS A 157 17.37 20.92 6.07
C LYS A 157 18.20 19.77 5.52
N LEU A 158 17.63 18.57 5.39
CA LEU A 158 18.32 17.42 4.83
C LEU A 158 18.69 17.60 3.34
N ALA A 159 17.84 18.31 2.58
CA ALA A 159 18.08 18.65 1.17
C ALA A 159 19.10 19.81 1.00
N GLY A 160 19.41 20.56 2.06
CA GLY A 160 20.22 21.77 2.02
C GLY A 160 19.53 22.97 1.36
N LYS A 161 18.21 22.92 1.16
CA LYS A 161 17.38 24.00 0.58
C LYS A 161 15.93 23.88 1.08
N PRO A 162 15.22 25.01 1.24
CA PRO A 162 13.83 24.97 1.66
C PRO A 162 12.93 24.30 0.61
N VAL A 163 11.94 23.53 1.06
CA VAL A 163 10.87 23.02 0.20
C VAL A 163 9.82 24.11 0.04
N THR A 164 9.70 24.71 -1.13
CA THR A 164 8.76 25.81 -1.39
C THR A 164 7.33 25.29 -1.64
N ASP A 165 6.33 26.17 -1.53
CA ASP A 165 4.96 25.83 -1.91
C ASP A 165 4.83 25.47 -3.39
N ASP A 166 5.60 26.15 -4.26
CA ASP A 166 5.61 25.85 -5.69
C ASP A 166 6.18 24.43 -5.96
N ALA A 167 7.26 24.06 -5.28
CA ALA A 167 7.82 22.71 -5.39
C ALA A 167 6.81 21.66 -4.90
N LEU A 168 6.08 21.95 -3.81
CA LEU A 168 5.06 21.03 -3.29
C LEU A 168 3.83 20.95 -4.21
N ARG A 169 3.38 22.07 -4.79
CA ARG A 169 2.31 22.07 -5.80
C ARG A 169 2.71 21.27 -7.04
N ALA A 170 3.93 21.43 -7.52
CA ALA A 170 4.45 20.65 -8.65
C ALA A 170 4.48 19.15 -8.32
N SER A 171 4.93 18.79 -7.12
CA SER A 171 4.92 17.41 -6.65
C SER A 171 3.49 16.82 -6.55
N ILE A 172 2.53 17.59 -6.00
CA ILE A 172 1.12 17.20 -5.95
C ILE A 172 0.58 16.91 -7.37
N ALA A 173 0.92 17.74 -8.35
CA ALA A 173 0.47 17.52 -9.73
C ALA A 173 1.03 16.19 -10.31
N VAL A 174 2.30 15.89 -10.05
CA VAL A 174 2.93 14.61 -10.44
C VAL A 174 2.23 13.42 -9.78
N TYR A 175 1.96 13.51 -8.48
CA TYR A 175 1.25 12.46 -7.76
C TYR A 175 -0.22 12.33 -8.17
N ASN A 176 -0.88 13.40 -8.58
CA ASN A 176 -2.22 13.33 -9.17
C ASN A 176 -2.22 12.55 -10.49
N ASP A 177 -1.21 12.77 -11.36
CA ASP A 177 -1.08 11.98 -12.59
C ASP A 177 -0.85 10.49 -12.28
N ASN A 178 -0.05 10.20 -11.25
CA ASN A 178 0.15 8.83 -10.76
C ASN A 178 -1.14 8.23 -10.18
N ARG A 179 -1.93 8.98 -9.38
CA ARG A 179 -3.23 8.53 -8.84
C ARG A 179 -4.20 8.18 -9.98
N ARG A 180 -4.29 9.01 -11.02
CA ARG A 180 -5.11 8.70 -12.20
C ARG A 180 -4.69 7.39 -12.85
N ALA A 181 -3.40 7.21 -13.11
CA ALA A 181 -2.91 5.98 -13.72
C ALA A 181 -3.21 4.74 -12.84
N VAL A 182 -3.04 4.85 -11.53
CA VAL A 182 -3.39 3.77 -10.58
C VAL A 182 -4.89 3.49 -10.62
N GLN A 183 -5.74 4.53 -10.65
CA GLN A 183 -7.19 4.36 -10.74
C GLN A 183 -7.60 3.72 -12.08
N ASP A 184 -6.98 4.11 -13.20
CA ASP A 184 -7.21 3.51 -14.51
C ASP A 184 -6.85 2.01 -14.49
N LEU A 185 -5.74 1.65 -13.85
CA LEU A 185 -5.30 0.26 -13.69
C LEU A 185 -6.33 -0.58 -12.92
N TYR A 186 -6.83 -0.06 -11.79
CA TYR A 186 -7.85 -0.73 -10.98
C TYR A 186 -9.19 -0.83 -11.72
N THR A 187 -9.57 0.21 -12.42
CA THR A 187 -10.80 0.21 -13.27
C THR A 187 -10.70 -0.81 -14.38
N TYR A 188 -9.56 -0.86 -15.08
CA TYR A 188 -9.32 -1.85 -16.13
C TYR A 188 -9.38 -3.28 -15.59
N ARG A 189 -8.70 -3.56 -14.46
CA ARG A 189 -8.75 -4.87 -13.81
C ARG A 189 -10.17 -5.25 -13.42
N ALA A 190 -10.92 -4.34 -12.81
CA ALA A 190 -12.30 -4.61 -12.44
C ALA A 190 -13.19 -4.95 -13.63
N GLN A 191 -12.98 -4.30 -14.78
CA GLN A 191 -13.74 -4.57 -16.00
C GLN A 191 -13.30 -5.86 -16.71
N LYS A 192 -11.99 -6.13 -16.73
CA LYS A 192 -11.38 -7.25 -17.44
C LYS A 192 -10.40 -8.04 -16.55
N PRO A 193 -10.86 -8.64 -15.43
CA PRO A 193 -9.96 -9.29 -14.47
C PRO A 193 -9.22 -10.50 -15.05
N TRP A 194 -9.72 -11.10 -16.13
CA TRP A 194 -9.01 -12.14 -16.87
C TRP A 194 -7.85 -11.60 -17.71
N GLN A 195 -7.91 -10.32 -18.14
CA GLN A 195 -6.83 -9.67 -18.89
C GLN A 195 -5.74 -9.15 -17.96
N ALA A 196 -6.11 -8.55 -16.81
CA ALA A 196 -5.20 -8.00 -15.82
C ALA A 196 -5.35 -8.75 -14.49
N PRO A 197 -4.73 -9.95 -14.34
CA PRO A 197 -4.77 -10.70 -13.10
C PRO A 197 -4.19 -9.87 -11.94
N THR A 198 -4.74 -10.07 -10.76
CA THR A 198 -4.30 -9.32 -9.56
C THR A 198 -2.83 -9.56 -9.22
N SER A 199 -2.30 -10.76 -9.49
CA SER A 199 -0.89 -11.06 -9.33
C SER A 199 0.03 -10.18 -10.19
N GLU A 200 -0.39 -9.80 -11.41
CA GLU A 200 0.36 -8.87 -12.25
C GLU A 200 0.16 -7.42 -11.80
N VAL A 201 -1.09 -7.03 -11.53
CA VAL A 201 -1.43 -5.67 -11.02
C VAL A 201 -0.68 -5.38 -9.72
N TYR A 202 -0.59 -6.37 -8.82
CA TYR A 202 0.14 -6.26 -7.58
C TYR A 202 1.63 -5.96 -7.82
N LEU A 203 2.28 -6.66 -8.73
CA LEU A 203 3.68 -6.39 -9.10
C LEU A 203 3.87 -4.98 -9.68
N VAL A 204 2.95 -4.55 -10.56
CA VAL A 204 2.99 -3.19 -11.14
C VAL A 204 2.83 -2.12 -10.05
N ILE A 205 1.90 -2.29 -9.11
CA ILE A 205 1.71 -1.37 -7.97
C ILE A 205 2.93 -1.38 -7.05
N ARG A 206 3.51 -2.55 -6.76
CA ARG A 206 4.72 -2.68 -5.92
C ARG A 206 5.93 -1.96 -6.52
N ALA A 207 6.06 -1.94 -7.83
CA ALA A 207 7.13 -1.17 -8.50
C ALA A 207 7.07 0.33 -8.16
N GLY A 208 5.89 0.90 -7.92
CA GLY A 208 5.69 2.29 -7.50
C GLY A 208 6.18 2.62 -6.08
N MET A 209 6.55 1.60 -5.29
CA MET A 209 7.18 1.81 -3.99
C MET A 209 8.67 2.12 -4.10
N ILE A 210 9.27 1.83 -5.24
CA ILE A 210 10.72 1.95 -5.47
C ILE A 210 11.02 2.98 -6.56
N LEU A 211 10.16 3.06 -7.58
CA LEU A 211 10.35 3.97 -8.70
C LEU A 211 9.90 5.41 -8.38
N PRO A 212 10.52 6.42 -9.00
CA PRO A 212 9.94 7.76 -9.05
C PRO A 212 8.49 7.73 -9.56
N PRO A 213 7.59 8.61 -9.06
CA PRO A 213 6.18 8.60 -9.44
C PRO A 213 5.94 8.78 -10.95
N GLU A 214 6.79 9.53 -11.64
CA GLU A 214 6.74 9.70 -13.10
C GLU A 214 7.02 8.38 -13.83
N ASP A 215 8.07 7.67 -13.42
CA ASP A 215 8.44 6.38 -14.00
C ASP A 215 7.39 5.31 -13.72
N HIS A 216 6.81 5.32 -12.52
CA HIS A 216 5.71 4.42 -12.17
C HIS A 216 4.46 4.72 -12.99
N THR A 217 4.11 5.99 -13.18
CA THR A 217 2.98 6.39 -14.05
C THR A 217 3.16 5.88 -15.47
N LYS A 218 4.37 6.05 -16.01
CA LYS A 218 4.71 5.52 -17.34
C LYS A 218 4.61 3.99 -17.37
N LEU A 219 5.13 3.30 -16.37
CA LEU A 219 5.08 1.84 -16.26
C LEU A 219 3.64 1.31 -16.27
N ILE A 220 2.73 1.94 -15.54
CA ILE A 220 1.30 1.58 -15.53
C ILE A 220 0.70 1.75 -16.91
N ARG A 221 0.95 2.88 -17.58
CA ARG A 221 0.42 3.14 -18.93
C ARG A 221 0.98 2.15 -19.96
N ASP A 222 2.27 1.83 -19.87
CA ASP A 222 2.90 0.83 -20.73
C ASP A 222 2.29 -0.58 -20.48
N TYR A 223 2.03 -0.94 -19.21
CA TYR A 223 1.36 -2.19 -18.84
C TYR A 223 -0.07 -2.26 -19.42
N LEU A 224 -0.87 -1.23 -19.24
CA LEU A 224 -2.24 -1.18 -19.77
C LEU A 224 -2.28 -1.32 -21.30
N ALA A 225 -1.36 -0.65 -21.98
CA ALA A 225 -1.24 -0.77 -23.44
C ALA A 225 -0.81 -2.17 -23.89
N ALA A 226 0.11 -2.79 -23.15
CA ALA A 226 0.61 -4.13 -23.48
C ALA A 226 -0.40 -5.24 -23.16
N VAL A 227 -1.08 -5.16 -22.01
CA VAL A 227 -2.03 -6.19 -21.58
C VAL A 227 -3.31 -6.20 -22.44
N GLU A 228 -3.71 -5.07 -23.02
CA GLU A 228 -4.85 -5.00 -23.95
C GLU A 228 -4.61 -5.81 -25.24
N LEU A 229 -3.35 -6.02 -25.62
CA LEU A 229 -2.98 -6.82 -26.79
C LEU A 229 -2.99 -8.33 -26.53
N GLU A 230 -3.03 -8.74 -25.25
CA GLU A 230 -3.04 -10.16 -24.87
C GLU A 230 -4.41 -10.79 -25.16
N LYS A 231 -4.38 -12.07 -25.52
CA LYS A 231 -5.59 -12.87 -25.74
C LYS A 231 -5.77 -13.87 -24.62
N ARG A 232 -6.38 -13.45 -23.53
CA ARG A 232 -6.64 -14.30 -22.36
C ARG A 232 -8.10 -14.74 -22.32
N ALA A 233 -8.32 -16.01 -22.00
CA ALA A 233 -9.67 -16.54 -21.93
C ALA A 233 -10.40 -16.06 -20.65
N LYS A 234 -11.59 -15.52 -20.82
CA LYS A 234 -12.52 -15.25 -19.72
C LYS A 234 -13.03 -16.57 -19.15
N ARG A 235 -13.04 -16.70 -17.82
CA ARG A 235 -13.62 -17.85 -17.10
C ARG A 235 -14.83 -17.38 -16.29
N ASP A 236 -15.64 -18.32 -15.87
CA ASP A 236 -16.75 -18.06 -14.97
C ASP A 236 -16.29 -18.11 -13.50
N ASN A 237 -15.41 -17.16 -13.14
CA ASN A 237 -14.89 -17.03 -11.77
C ASN A 237 -15.75 -16.06 -10.96
N ALA A 238 -15.86 -16.31 -9.65
CA ALA A 238 -16.52 -15.41 -8.71
C ALA A 238 -15.74 -14.07 -8.58
N ARG A 239 -16.45 -12.96 -8.62
CA ARG A 239 -15.85 -11.62 -8.50
C ARG A 239 -15.81 -11.22 -7.03
N VAL A 240 -14.62 -10.98 -6.49
CA VAL A 240 -14.45 -10.71 -5.06
C VAL A 240 -13.65 -9.44 -4.81
N VAL A 241 -13.96 -8.77 -3.70
CA VAL A 241 -13.07 -7.77 -3.07
C VAL A 241 -12.21 -8.48 -2.04
N LEU A 242 -10.90 -8.18 -2.04
CA LEU A 242 -9.96 -8.71 -1.07
C LEU A 242 -9.52 -7.59 -0.12
N THR A 243 -9.67 -7.78 1.20
CA THR A 243 -9.38 -6.74 2.20
C THR A 243 -8.73 -7.31 3.46
N GLY A 244 -8.08 -6.47 4.24
CA GLY A 244 -7.42 -6.83 5.51
C GLY A 244 -5.89 -6.82 5.46
N SER A 245 -5.29 -6.46 4.33
CA SER A 245 -3.83 -6.52 4.11
C SER A 245 -3.19 -5.15 3.83
N PHE A 246 -3.76 -4.12 4.39
CA PHE A 246 -3.37 -2.74 4.06
C PHE A 246 -1.96 -2.35 4.54
N CYS A 247 -1.41 -2.99 5.54
CA CYS A 247 -0.07 -2.71 6.07
C CYS A 247 0.95 -3.73 5.61
N GLU A 248 0.67 -5.00 5.83
CA GLU A 248 1.53 -6.12 5.45
C GLU A 248 0.94 -6.79 4.22
N GLN A 249 1.62 -6.64 3.11
CA GLN A 249 1.12 -7.12 1.83
C GLN A 249 1.33 -8.63 1.70
N PRO A 250 0.39 -9.34 1.08
CA PRO A 250 0.48 -10.78 0.97
C PRO A 250 1.62 -11.21 0.04
N PRO A 251 2.18 -12.41 0.27
CA PRO A 251 3.09 -13.01 -0.70
C PRO A 251 2.38 -13.25 -2.03
N LEU A 252 3.12 -13.13 -3.13
CA LEU A 252 2.57 -13.32 -4.47
C LEU A 252 1.91 -14.70 -4.66
N GLY A 253 2.45 -15.72 -3.98
CA GLY A 253 1.87 -17.07 -3.97
C GLY A 253 0.46 -17.13 -3.39
N LEU A 254 0.13 -16.30 -2.38
CA LEU A 254 -1.22 -16.20 -1.82
C LEU A 254 -2.19 -15.64 -2.85
N ILE A 255 -1.82 -14.54 -3.50
CA ILE A 255 -2.66 -13.91 -4.54
C ILE A 255 -2.93 -14.91 -5.67
N LYS A 256 -1.89 -15.57 -6.18
CA LYS A 256 -2.01 -16.60 -7.22
C LYS A 256 -2.91 -17.76 -6.76
N SER A 257 -2.82 -18.17 -5.49
CA SER A 257 -3.66 -19.25 -4.94
C SER A 257 -5.14 -18.89 -4.92
N ILE A 258 -5.50 -17.65 -4.57
CA ILE A 258 -6.87 -17.15 -4.61
C ILE A 258 -7.38 -17.08 -6.06
N GLU A 259 -6.60 -16.58 -7.00
CA GLU A 259 -6.97 -16.54 -8.41
C GLU A 259 -7.19 -17.96 -8.99
N MET A 260 -6.32 -18.91 -8.64
CA MET A 260 -6.42 -20.29 -9.08
C MET A 260 -7.60 -21.06 -8.45
N SER A 261 -8.17 -20.56 -7.36
CA SER A 261 -9.34 -21.14 -6.71
C SER A 261 -10.68 -20.73 -7.32
N GLY A 262 -10.68 -20.06 -8.47
CA GLY A 262 -11.89 -19.63 -9.16
C GLY A 262 -12.38 -18.23 -8.79
N CYS A 263 -11.49 -17.37 -8.27
CA CYS A 263 -11.79 -15.98 -7.96
C CYS A 263 -11.19 -15.01 -8.99
N TYR A 264 -11.93 -13.96 -9.30
CA TYR A 264 -11.42 -12.71 -9.87
C TYR A 264 -11.41 -11.65 -8.77
N VAL A 265 -10.24 -11.22 -8.33
CA VAL A 265 -10.12 -10.11 -7.39
C VAL A 265 -10.30 -8.80 -8.17
N VAL A 266 -11.45 -8.15 -7.97
CA VAL A 266 -11.82 -6.93 -8.71
C VAL A 266 -11.45 -5.65 -8.00
N ASP A 267 -11.26 -5.69 -6.68
CA ASP A 267 -10.68 -4.63 -5.87
C ASP A 267 -9.95 -5.21 -4.65
N ASP A 268 -9.00 -4.48 -4.11
CA ASP A 268 -8.21 -4.89 -2.95
C ASP A 268 -7.65 -3.69 -2.17
N ASP A 269 -7.15 -3.96 -0.97
CA ASP A 269 -6.39 -3.01 -0.15
C ASP A 269 -4.86 -3.23 -0.19
N PHE A 270 -4.36 -4.15 -1.01
CA PHE A 270 -2.91 -4.36 -1.21
C PHE A 270 -2.21 -3.13 -1.77
N GLY A 271 -2.92 -2.39 -2.64
CA GLY A 271 -2.46 -1.14 -3.20
C GLY A 271 -2.76 0.08 -2.34
N LEU A 272 -3.22 -0.08 -1.10
CA LEU A 272 -3.66 1.04 -0.27
C LEU A 272 -2.58 2.11 -0.11
N VAL A 273 -1.33 1.75 0.01
CA VAL A 273 -0.20 2.69 0.08
C VAL A 273 -0.14 3.64 -1.13
N MET A 274 -0.62 3.22 -2.29
CA MET A 274 -0.76 4.06 -3.49
C MET A 274 -2.13 4.72 -3.62
N ARG A 275 -3.15 4.20 -2.93
CA ARG A 275 -4.57 4.56 -3.03
C ARG A 275 -5.17 5.07 -1.71
N TRP A 276 -4.36 5.39 -0.70
CA TRP A 276 -4.90 5.89 0.56
C TRP A 276 -5.60 7.26 0.42
N LEU A 277 -5.19 8.08 -0.54
CA LEU A 277 -5.99 9.22 -1.01
C LEU A 277 -6.85 8.76 -2.19
N LEU A 278 -8.17 8.93 -2.06
CA LEU A 278 -9.16 8.42 -3.02
C LEU A 278 -9.29 9.28 -4.28
N ASP A 279 -8.96 10.58 -4.16
CA ASP A 279 -9.11 11.57 -5.22
C ASP A 279 -7.83 12.39 -5.42
N GLU A 280 -7.84 13.22 -6.46
CA GLU A 280 -6.78 14.20 -6.70
C GLU A 280 -6.76 15.25 -5.59
N VAL A 281 -5.54 15.66 -5.22
CA VAL A 281 -5.32 16.79 -4.32
C VAL A 281 -5.25 18.07 -5.15
N PRO A 282 -6.01 19.13 -4.83
CA PRO A 282 -5.88 20.40 -5.56
C PRO A 282 -4.44 20.92 -5.53
N ALA A 283 -3.89 21.20 -6.69
CA ALA A 283 -2.55 21.78 -6.83
C ALA A 283 -2.57 23.33 -6.76
N THR A 284 -3.70 23.90 -6.33
CA THR A 284 -3.89 25.34 -6.15
C THR A 284 -4.06 25.67 -4.67
N GLY A 285 -3.83 26.91 -4.27
CA GLY A 285 -3.97 27.33 -2.87
C GLY A 285 -2.76 26.92 -2.00
N ASN A 286 -3.01 26.77 -0.69
CA ASN A 286 -1.98 26.32 0.24
C ASN A 286 -1.83 24.78 0.17
N PRO A 287 -0.68 24.25 -0.29
CA PRO A 287 -0.54 22.83 -0.57
C PRO A 287 -0.64 21.93 0.68
N LEU A 288 -0.20 22.40 1.86
CA LEU A 288 -0.35 21.65 3.10
C LEU A 288 -1.81 21.57 3.56
N GLN A 289 -2.57 22.66 3.39
CA GLN A 289 -4.00 22.64 3.69
C GLN A 289 -4.75 21.67 2.76
N GLU A 290 -4.42 21.66 1.47
CA GLU A 290 -5.08 20.74 0.52
C GLU A 290 -4.73 19.28 0.78
N LEU A 291 -3.49 18.96 1.15
CA LEU A 291 -3.09 17.62 1.61
C LEU A 291 -3.83 17.22 2.89
N SER A 292 -3.96 18.13 3.85
CA SER A 292 -4.70 17.89 5.09
C SER A 292 -6.17 17.59 4.82
N LYS A 293 -6.85 18.42 4.03
CA LYS A 293 -8.25 18.18 3.63
C LYS A 293 -8.42 16.86 2.88
N ALA A 294 -7.47 16.51 2.00
CA ALA A 294 -7.50 15.24 1.30
C ALA A 294 -7.40 14.05 2.28
N PHE A 295 -6.51 14.12 3.27
CA PHE A 295 -6.43 13.12 4.32
C PHE A 295 -7.73 13.02 5.12
N LEU A 296 -8.26 14.13 5.60
CA LEU A 296 -9.45 14.14 6.48
C LEU A 296 -10.73 13.67 5.77
N HIS A 297 -10.93 14.07 4.52
CA HIS A 297 -12.24 13.95 3.87
C HIS A 297 -12.26 13.03 2.65
N ARG A 298 -11.09 12.67 2.10
CA ARG A 298 -10.98 11.95 0.84
C ARG A 298 -9.94 10.83 0.90
N SER A 299 -9.77 10.21 2.05
CA SER A 299 -8.84 9.10 2.20
C SER A 299 -9.52 7.84 2.72
N ASN A 300 -8.91 6.69 2.42
CA ASN A 300 -9.26 5.44 3.04
C ASN A 300 -8.57 5.38 4.42
N GLN A 301 -9.37 5.46 5.47
CA GLN A 301 -8.89 5.69 6.84
C GLN A 301 -9.29 4.58 7.80
N GLN A 302 -9.56 3.39 7.29
CA GLN A 302 -10.15 2.31 8.09
C GLN A 302 -9.41 2.06 9.41
N ALA A 303 -8.07 2.08 9.38
CA ALA A 303 -7.27 1.75 10.56
C ALA A 303 -7.10 2.90 11.56
N SER A 304 -7.19 4.16 11.12
CA SER A 304 -6.86 5.33 11.94
C SER A 304 -8.07 6.16 12.37
N LYS A 305 -9.19 6.05 11.64
CA LYS A 305 -10.36 6.88 11.90
C LYS A 305 -11.11 6.45 13.15
N TYR A 306 -11.19 7.35 14.13
CA TYR A 306 -12.18 7.25 15.19
C TYR A 306 -13.55 7.70 14.68
N ASP A 307 -14.48 6.78 14.59
CA ASP A 307 -15.88 7.06 14.22
C ASP A 307 -16.77 6.90 15.45
N GLU A 308 -17.13 8.01 16.05
CA GLU A 308 -17.95 8.06 17.26
C GLU A 308 -19.33 7.43 17.06
N LYS A 309 -19.90 7.60 15.86
CA LYS A 309 -21.23 7.09 15.50
C LYS A 309 -21.21 5.69 14.91
N LYS A 310 -20.03 5.15 14.57
CA LYS A 310 -19.84 3.88 13.89
C LYS A 310 -20.57 3.76 12.53
N GLU A 311 -20.97 4.88 11.95
CA GLU A 311 -21.78 4.91 10.73
C GLU A 311 -20.94 4.81 9.45
N ASP A 312 -19.67 5.20 9.52
CA ASP A 312 -18.78 5.24 8.35
C ASP A 312 -17.95 3.96 8.17
N LYS A 313 -17.79 3.17 9.22
CA LYS A 313 -17.07 1.89 9.13
C LYS A 313 -17.77 0.96 8.15
N GLY A 314 -17.03 0.50 7.14
CA GLY A 314 -17.52 -0.40 6.11
C GLY A 314 -18.22 0.26 4.92
N LYS A 315 -18.58 1.55 4.95
CA LYS A 315 -19.22 2.23 3.80
C LYS A 315 -18.36 2.14 2.53
N LEU A 316 -17.05 2.38 2.65
CA LEU A 316 -16.11 2.26 1.52
C LEU A 316 -16.05 0.83 0.99
N LEU A 317 -16.04 -0.17 1.86
CA LEU A 317 -16.03 -1.57 1.45
C LEU A 317 -17.32 -1.95 0.71
N VAL A 318 -18.48 -1.56 1.23
CA VAL A 318 -19.78 -1.76 0.55
C VAL A 318 -19.83 -1.01 -0.77
N HIS A 319 -19.29 0.21 -0.82
CA HIS A 319 -19.18 0.98 -2.05
C HIS A 319 -18.29 0.25 -3.07
N SER A 320 -17.13 -0.24 -2.67
CA SER A 320 -16.22 -1.01 -3.52
C SER A 320 -16.90 -2.25 -4.11
N VAL A 321 -17.60 -3.04 -3.27
CA VAL A 321 -18.36 -4.22 -3.73
C VAL A 321 -19.36 -3.84 -4.83
N LYS A 322 -20.15 -2.79 -4.60
CA LYS A 322 -21.18 -2.34 -5.55
C LYS A 322 -20.59 -1.73 -6.82
N PHE A 323 -19.59 -0.85 -6.66
CA PHE A 323 -18.98 -0.10 -7.76
C PHE A 323 -18.22 -1.02 -8.73
N TYR A 324 -17.46 -1.99 -8.20
CA TYR A 324 -16.71 -2.94 -9.02
C TYR A 324 -17.50 -4.20 -9.39
N GLY A 325 -18.76 -4.30 -8.98
CA GLY A 325 -19.62 -5.46 -9.28
C GLY A 325 -19.06 -6.75 -8.70
N ALA A 326 -18.63 -6.71 -7.44
CA ALA A 326 -18.18 -7.89 -6.73
C ALA A 326 -19.39 -8.69 -6.18
N GLU A 327 -19.24 -10.01 -6.14
CA GLU A 327 -20.25 -10.96 -5.65
C GLU A 327 -19.99 -11.35 -4.18
N GLY A 328 -18.80 -11.03 -3.65
CA GLY A 328 -18.46 -11.32 -2.25
C GLY A 328 -17.15 -10.66 -1.81
N VAL A 329 -16.82 -10.82 -0.53
CA VAL A 329 -15.62 -10.25 0.10
C VAL A 329 -14.80 -11.36 0.77
N ILE A 330 -13.49 -11.32 0.56
CA ILE A 330 -12.52 -12.17 1.25
C ILE A 330 -11.68 -11.28 2.18
N PHE A 331 -11.75 -11.56 3.48
CA PHE A 331 -10.85 -10.95 4.46
C PHE A 331 -9.58 -11.79 4.56
N ALA A 332 -8.47 -11.23 4.09
CA ALA A 332 -7.14 -11.84 4.18
C ALA A 332 -6.26 -10.97 5.07
N ALA A 333 -6.15 -11.32 6.33
CA ALA A 333 -5.38 -10.55 7.30
C ALA A 333 -4.05 -11.26 7.62
N PRO A 334 -2.93 -10.52 7.72
CA PRO A 334 -1.70 -11.07 8.27
C PRO A 334 -1.92 -11.55 9.70
N SER A 335 -1.28 -12.65 10.07
CA SER A 335 -1.28 -13.11 11.45
C SER A 335 -0.65 -12.04 12.34
N PHE A 336 -1.30 -11.73 13.45
CA PHE A 336 -0.88 -10.71 14.42
C PHE A 336 -0.95 -9.25 13.92
N CYS A 337 -1.67 -8.96 12.83
CA CYS A 337 -1.97 -7.59 12.43
C CYS A 337 -3.21 -7.09 13.20
N ASP A 338 -3.00 -6.53 14.39
CA ASP A 338 -4.10 -6.08 15.27
C ASP A 338 -5.06 -5.09 14.58
N PRO A 339 -4.61 -4.04 13.86
CA PRO A 339 -5.54 -3.14 13.19
C PRO A 339 -6.51 -3.86 12.25
N ALA A 340 -6.02 -4.79 11.43
CA ALA A 340 -6.86 -5.53 10.49
C ALA A 340 -7.79 -6.53 11.21
N LEU A 341 -7.29 -7.20 12.25
CA LEU A 341 -8.06 -8.23 12.97
C LEU A 341 -9.14 -7.62 13.87
N LEU A 342 -8.89 -6.47 14.49
CA LEU A 342 -9.85 -5.77 15.35
C LEU A 342 -10.96 -5.08 14.55
N GLU A 343 -10.66 -4.58 13.36
CA GLU A 343 -11.66 -3.94 12.50
C GLU A 343 -12.59 -4.94 11.81
N ARG A 344 -12.08 -6.14 11.50
CA ARG A 344 -12.83 -7.17 10.74
C ARG A 344 -14.23 -7.49 11.25
N PRO A 345 -14.51 -7.69 12.55
CA PRO A 345 -15.85 -8.00 13.01
C PRO A 345 -16.87 -6.91 12.68
N MET A 346 -16.47 -5.65 12.75
CA MET A 346 -17.35 -4.51 12.39
C MET A 346 -17.65 -4.49 10.90
N LEU A 347 -16.66 -4.76 10.06
CA LEU A 347 -16.83 -4.83 8.61
C LEU A 347 -17.72 -6.02 8.22
N GLN A 348 -17.54 -7.18 8.85
CA GLN A 348 -18.38 -8.37 8.62
C GLN A 348 -19.84 -8.13 8.99
N ASP A 349 -20.10 -7.44 10.11
CA ASP A 349 -21.46 -7.05 10.52
C ASP A 349 -22.15 -6.17 9.47
N VAL A 350 -21.43 -5.18 8.92
CA VAL A 350 -21.94 -4.32 7.85
C VAL A 350 -22.26 -5.11 6.59
N LEU A 351 -21.38 -6.04 6.18
CA LEU A 351 -21.60 -6.89 5.00
C LEU A 351 -22.80 -7.81 5.20
N THR A 352 -22.94 -8.42 6.40
CA THR A 352 -24.08 -9.28 6.75
C THR A 352 -25.40 -8.51 6.64
N LYS A 353 -25.46 -7.28 7.18
CA LYS A 353 -26.64 -6.40 7.08
C LYS A 353 -27.00 -6.03 5.63
N GLN A 354 -26.04 -6.07 4.72
CA GLN A 354 -26.23 -5.79 3.30
C GLN A 354 -26.42 -7.06 2.46
N ASN A 355 -26.51 -8.25 3.08
CA ASN A 355 -26.57 -9.56 2.42
C ASN A 355 -25.40 -9.79 1.43
N ILE A 356 -24.19 -9.29 1.75
CA ILE A 356 -22.99 -9.50 0.95
C ILE A 356 -22.25 -10.73 1.50
N PRO A 357 -22.10 -11.81 0.70
CA PRO A 357 -21.34 -12.99 1.11
C PRO A 357 -19.90 -12.64 1.46
N HIS A 358 -19.36 -13.24 2.51
CA HIS A 358 -17.96 -13.02 2.89
C HIS A 358 -17.34 -14.21 3.60
N THR A 359 -16.02 -14.33 3.49
CA THR A 359 -15.21 -15.32 4.21
C THR A 359 -13.96 -14.66 4.77
N ALA A 360 -13.26 -15.32 5.69
CA ALA A 360 -12.08 -14.74 6.32
C ALA A 360 -11.03 -15.80 6.64
N PHE A 361 -9.78 -15.49 6.37
CA PHE A 361 -8.63 -16.28 6.82
C PHE A 361 -7.49 -15.37 7.33
N LYS A 362 -6.54 -15.98 8.01
CA LYS A 362 -5.26 -15.35 8.36
C LYS A 362 -4.17 -16.01 7.53
N TYR A 363 -3.12 -15.25 7.22
CA TYR A 363 -1.93 -15.78 6.59
C TYR A 363 -0.67 -15.34 7.33
N ALA A 364 0.40 -16.08 7.15
CA ALA A 364 1.75 -15.65 7.50
C ALA A 364 2.64 -15.82 6.27
N GLU A 365 3.56 -14.89 6.06
CA GLU A 365 4.35 -14.81 4.84
C GLU A 365 5.15 -16.09 4.53
N ASN A 366 5.56 -16.85 5.54
CA ASN A 366 6.49 -17.98 5.41
C ASN A 366 5.94 -19.36 5.77
N THR A 367 4.63 -19.56 5.89
CA THR A 367 4.12 -20.77 6.55
C THR A 367 3.62 -21.89 5.63
N GLY A 368 3.76 -21.77 4.33
CA GLY A 368 3.29 -22.83 3.41
C GLY A 368 1.79 -23.16 3.48
N GLN A 369 1.00 -22.38 4.20
CA GLN A 369 -0.44 -22.58 4.44
C GLN A 369 -1.32 -22.23 3.21
N MET A 370 -0.74 -22.25 2.02
CA MET A 370 -1.48 -21.83 0.82
C MET A 370 -2.57 -22.84 0.42
N ALA A 371 -2.39 -24.13 0.70
CA ALA A 371 -3.38 -25.15 0.34
C ALA A 371 -4.71 -24.98 1.09
N PRO A 372 -4.77 -24.86 2.42
CA PRO A 372 -6.03 -24.58 3.14
C PRO A 372 -6.69 -23.27 2.70
N ILE A 373 -5.91 -22.22 2.45
CA ILE A 373 -6.44 -20.93 1.99
C ILE A 373 -7.06 -21.07 0.60
N ARG A 374 -6.39 -21.80 -0.30
CA ARG A 374 -6.92 -22.08 -1.63
C ARG A 374 -8.22 -22.88 -1.58
N GLU A 375 -8.31 -23.90 -0.73
CA GLU A 375 -9.53 -24.69 -0.53
C GLU A 375 -10.67 -23.83 0.02
N GLN A 376 -10.41 -22.99 1.02
CA GLN A 376 -11.40 -22.09 1.58
C GLN A 376 -11.89 -21.05 0.55
N ALA A 377 -10.99 -20.45 -0.21
CA ALA A 377 -11.34 -19.51 -1.26
C ALA A 377 -12.13 -20.20 -2.39
N GLY A 378 -11.78 -21.44 -2.76
CA GLY A 378 -12.50 -22.24 -3.75
C GLY A 378 -13.92 -22.57 -3.29
N THR A 379 -14.09 -23.06 -2.08
CA THR A 379 -15.40 -23.32 -1.49
C THR A 379 -16.27 -22.07 -1.46
N PHE A 380 -15.67 -20.92 -1.14
CA PHE A 380 -16.37 -19.64 -1.15
C PHE A 380 -16.79 -19.24 -2.56
N ALA A 381 -15.91 -19.37 -3.56
CA ALA A 381 -16.24 -19.08 -4.95
C ALA A 381 -17.38 -19.97 -5.47
N ASP A 382 -17.33 -21.27 -5.19
CA ASP A 382 -18.38 -22.23 -5.55
C ASP A 382 -19.70 -21.88 -4.88
N SER A 383 -19.70 -21.51 -3.59
CA SER A 383 -20.90 -21.09 -2.89
C SER A 383 -21.57 -19.88 -3.53
N ILE A 384 -20.79 -18.85 -3.90
CA ILE A 384 -21.30 -17.68 -4.60
C ILE A 384 -21.96 -18.07 -5.92
N LYS A 385 -21.32 -18.94 -6.72
CA LYS A 385 -21.84 -19.37 -8.01
C LYS A 385 -23.13 -20.19 -7.90
N LEU A 386 -23.21 -21.05 -6.90
CA LEU A 386 -24.42 -21.83 -6.65
C LEU A 386 -25.61 -20.95 -6.23
N TRP A 387 -25.39 -19.92 -5.42
CA TRP A 387 -26.45 -19.01 -4.99
C TRP A 387 -26.86 -18.00 -6.07
N SER A 388 -25.96 -17.62 -6.98
CA SER A 388 -26.28 -16.72 -8.08
C SER A 388 -27.05 -17.41 -9.23
N ALA A 389 -27.05 -18.74 -9.26
CA ALA A 389 -27.78 -19.54 -10.24
C ALA A 389 -29.22 -19.92 -9.80
N ALA A 390 -29.61 -19.62 -8.57
CA ALA A 390 -30.94 -19.83 -8.02
C ALA A 390 -31.75 -18.53 -8.01
#